data_a54fa9054c4ac2cb7a630d3df2e4dd18
#
_entry.id   a54fa9054c4ac2cb7a630d3df2e4dd18
#
_cell.length_a   1.000
_cell.length_b   1.000
_cell.length_c   1.000
_cell.angle_alpha   90.00
_cell.angle_beta   90.00
_cell.angle_gamma   90.00
#
_symmetry.space_group_name_H-M   'P 1'
#
loop_
_entity.id
_entity.type
_entity.pdbx_description
1 polymer ?
#
loop_
_entity_poly.entity_id
_entity_poly.type
_entity_poly.pdbx_seq_one_letter_code
_entity_poly.pdbx_strand_id
1 'polypeptide(L)'
;MYLFNNTPIQTRFDESDKKIASELNKITDNELLNCDLQKIADRIEQQYSIICDTEFTTEDVEPISYLMPISREALRPELRIGAIHEFYDFVAVDYKFKIQGDYTFFFNTPTDTHYAPIKGSANANGLTLTIITEYTRIPLSDEWKERVKEDIKSE
;
A
#
# COMPACT_ATOMS: atom_id res chain seq x y z
N MET A 1 3.86 -6.25 -8.54
CA MET A 1 4.39 -4.94 -8.12
C MET A 1 4.59 -5.00 -6.61
N TYR A 2 5.47 -4.19 -6.03
CA TYR A 2 5.60 -4.07 -4.58
C TYR A 2 5.01 -2.74 -4.15
N LEU A 3 4.25 -2.78 -3.05
CA LEU A 3 3.77 -1.61 -2.35
C LEU A 3 4.88 -1.06 -1.46
N PHE A 4 4.78 0.21 -1.08
CA PHE A 4 5.72 0.89 -0.18
C PHE A 4 7.18 0.87 -0.66
N ASN A 5 7.42 0.89 -1.97
CA ASN A 5 8.75 0.71 -2.56
C ASN A 5 9.23 1.89 -3.42
N ASN A 6 8.53 3.01 -3.40
CA ASN A 6 8.90 4.18 -4.19
C ASN A 6 9.53 5.27 -3.30
N THR A 7 9.21 6.51 -3.61
CA THR A 7 9.70 7.70 -2.90
C THR A 7 9.28 7.67 -1.42
N PRO A 8 10.17 8.08 -0.49
CA PRO A 8 9.80 8.24 0.91
C PRO A 8 8.56 9.12 1.09
N ILE A 9 7.67 8.73 1.99
CA ILE A 9 6.45 9.50 2.28
C ILE A 9 6.76 10.92 2.74
N GLN A 10 7.88 11.11 3.44
CA GLN A 10 8.36 12.42 3.88
C GLN A 10 8.56 13.37 2.71
N THR A 11 9.10 12.90 1.59
CA THR A 11 9.28 13.73 0.37
C THR A 11 7.95 14.31 -0.10
N ARG A 12 6.86 13.55 0.01
CA ARG A 12 5.53 13.99 -0.37
C ARG A 12 4.99 15.07 0.56
N PHE A 13 5.22 14.95 1.85
CA PHE A 13 4.89 16.01 2.81
C PHE A 13 5.71 17.27 2.54
N ASP A 14 7.02 17.14 2.34
CA ASP A 14 7.89 18.28 2.03
C ASP A 14 7.49 19.02 0.75
N GLU A 15 7.02 18.27 -0.26
CA GLU A 15 6.49 18.88 -1.50
C GLU A 15 5.17 19.62 -1.28
N SER A 16 4.28 19.07 -0.45
CA SER A 16 3.03 19.71 -0.07
C SER A 16 3.30 21.01 0.70
N ASP A 17 4.19 20.97 1.68
CA ASP A 17 4.58 22.14 2.48
C ASP A 17 5.16 23.25 1.61
N LYS A 18 6.00 22.91 0.61
CA LYS A 18 6.54 23.89 -0.35
C LYS A 18 5.44 24.52 -1.20
N LYS A 19 4.44 23.74 -1.63
CA LYS A 19 3.30 24.26 -2.38
C LYS A 19 2.45 25.19 -1.53
N ILE A 20 2.15 24.81 -0.29
CA ILE A 20 1.42 25.63 0.67
C ILE A 20 2.17 26.95 0.91
N ALA A 21 3.46 26.90 1.20
CA ALA A 21 4.28 28.09 1.39
C ALA A 21 4.28 28.99 0.15
N SER A 22 4.34 28.41 -1.05
CA SER A 22 4.26 29.18 -2.30
C SER A 22 2.91 29.86 -2.48
N GLU A 23 1.80 29.22 -2.11
CA GLU A 23 0.47 29.82 -2.19
C GLU A 23 0.30 30.94 -1.14
N LEU A 24 0.77 30.72 0.08
CA LEU A 24 0.76 31.74 1.13
C LEU A 24 1.52 33.00 0.71
N ASN A 25 2.68 32.83 0.06
CA ASN A 25 3.48 33.97 -0.43
C ASN A 25 2.84 34.75 -1.60
N LYS A 26 1.82 34.20 -2.25
CA LYS A 26 1.07 34.92 -3.31
C LYS A 26 -0.05 35.79 -2.75
N ILE A 27 -0.43 35.59 -1.49
CA ILE A 27 -1.49 36.38 -0.85
C ILE A 27 -0.97 37.78 -0.64
N THR A 28 -1.67 38.74 -1.19
CA THR A 28 -1.32 40.18 -1.06
C THR A 28 -1.80 40.74 0.26
N ASP A 29 -1.15 41.83 0.74
CA ASP A 29 -1.60 42.57 1.94
C ASP A 29 -3.06 43.03 1.84
N ASN A 30 -3.50 43.39 0.64
CA ASN A 30 -4.89 43.81 0.40
C ASN A 30 -5.87 42.63 0.55
N GLU A 31 -5.48 41.41 0.13
CA GLU A 31 -6.28 40.20 0.34
C GLU A 31 -6.33 39.82 1.83
N LEU A 32 -5.20 39.92 2.53
CA LEU A 32 -5.15 39.65 3.98
C LEU A 32 -6.04 40.60 4.80
N LEU A 33 -6.11 41.88 4.36
CA LEU A 33 -6.92 42.90 5.07
C LEU A 33 -8.41 42.82 4.77
N ASN A 34 -8.80 42.28 3.61
CA ASN A 34 -10.19 42.31 3.13
C ASN A 34 -10.83 40.92 3.02
N CYS A 35 -10.08 39.82 3.18
CA CYS A 35 -10.60 38.49 3.15
C CYS A 35 -10.76 37.90 4.55
N ASP A 36 -11.71 36.98 4.66
CA ASP A 36 -11.82 36.08 5.79
C ASP A 36 -10.66 35.07 5.77
N LEU A 37 -9.76 35.17 6.74
CA LEU A 37 -8.59 34.31 6.86
C LEU A 37 -8.97 32.84 6.92
N GLN A 38 -10.14 32.53 7.53
CA GLN A 38 -10.62 31.15 7.57
C GLN A 38 -10.90 30.60 6.18
N LYS A 39 -11.49 31.40 5.28
CA LYS A 39 -11.74 30.96 3.89
C LYS A 39 -10.45 30.72 3.10
N ILE A 40 -9.41 31.47 3.39
CA ILE A 40 -8.09 31.26 2.78
C ILE A 40 -7.51 29.94 3.30
N ALA A 41 -7.58 29.69 4.61
CA ALA A 41 -7.10 28.46 5.23
C ALA A 41 -7.86 27.24 4.69
N ASP A 42 -9.20 27.28 4.67
CA ASP A 42 -10.05 26.20 4.17
C ASP A 42 -9.74 25.86 2.70
N ARG A 43 -9.50 26.90 1.86
CA ARG A 43 -9.10 26.70 0.46
C ARG A 43 -7.77 25.99 0.33
N ILE A 44 -6.77 26.40 1.11
CA ILE A 44 -5.43 25.83 1.09
C ILE A 44 -5.49 24.38 1.61
N GLU A 45 -6.20 24.16 2.70
CA GLU A 45 -6.42 22.82 3.25
C GLU A 45 -7.09 21.91 2.24
N GLN A 46 -8.18 22.32 1.63
CA GLN A 46 -8.90 21.53 0.63
C GLN A 46 -8.04 21.20 -0.60
N GLN A 47 -7.12 22.08 -0.98
CA GLN A 47 -6.31 21.93 -2.18
C GLN A 47 -5.04 21.09 -1.94
N TYR A 48 -4.45 21.19 -0.74
CA TYR A 48 -3.13 20.63 -0.45
C TYR A 48 -3.13 19.64 0.72
N SER A 49 -4.26 19.48 1.41
CA SER A 49 -4.35 18.49 2.47
C SER A 49 -4.08 17.09 1.94
N ILE A 50 -3.14 16.41 2.57
CA ILE A 50 -2.85 15.01 2.31
C ILE A 50 -3.77 14.21 3.24
N ILE A 51 -4.99 13.95 2.80
CA ILE A 51 -5.96 13.16 3.56
C ILE A 51 -5.75 11.70 3.19
N CYS A 52 -5.31 10.91 4.15
CA CYS A 52 -5.29 9.46 4.05
C CYS A 52 -6.43 8.90 4.90
N ASP A 53 -7.66 9.15 4.50
CA ASP A 53 -8.83 8.46 5.04
C ASP A 53 -8.92 7.08 4.39
N THR A 54 -8.14 6.15 4.91
CA THR A 54 -8.18 4.77 4.44
C THR A 54 -8.98 3.95 5.44
N GLU A 55 -10.26 3.79 5.19
CA GLU A 55 -11.07 2.81 5.90
C GLU A 55 -10.92 1.45 5.24
N PHE A 56 -10.41 0.49 6.00
CA PHE A 56 -10.41 -0.92 5.62
C PHE A 56 -11.63 -1.59 6.23
N THR A 57 -12.53 -2.07 5.38
CA THR A 57 -13.55 -3.01 5.82
C THR A 57 -13.06 -4.43 5.54
N THR A 58 -12.85 -5.20 6.58
CA THR A 58 -12.45 -6.62 6.49
C THR A 58 -13.64 -7.56 6.30
N GLU A 59 -14.87 -7.08 6.45
CA GLU A 59 -16.08 -7.90 6.43
C GLU A 59 -16.41 -8.46 5.05
N ASP A 60 -15.98 -7.79 3.97
CA ASP A 60 -16.27 -8.18 2.57
C ASP A 60 -15.04 -8.71 1.82
N VAL A 61 -13.98 -9.10 2.53
CA VAL A 61 -12.74 -9.53 1.87
C VAL A 61 -12.79 -11.00 1.55
N GLU A 62 -13.09 -11.34 0.30
CA GLU A 62 -12.98 -12.71 -0.21
C GLU A 62 -11.55 -12.97 -0.70
N PRO A 63 -10.81 -13.90 -0.07
CA PRO A 63 -9.50 -14.29 -0.55
C PRO A 63 -9.62 -15.11 -1.85
N ILE A 64 -8.86 -14.71 -2.86
CA ILE A 64 -8.74 -15.45 -4.12
C ILE A 64 -7.39 -16.16 -4.14
N SER A 65 -7.40 -17.49 -4.12
CA SER A 65 -6.17 -18.29 -4.20
C SER A 65 -5.90 -18.76 -5.62
N TYR A 66 -4.63 -18.73 -6.01
CA TYR A 66 -4.16 -19.21 -7.32
C TYR A 66 -2.72 -19.70 -7.25
N LEU A 67 -2.28 -20.44 -8.28
CA LEU A 67 -0.88 -20.84 -8.41
C LEU A 67 -0.08 -19.73 -9.10
N MET A 68 1.02 -19.35 -8.47
CA MET A 68 1.94 -18.34 -8.99
C MET A 68 3.30 -19.00 -9.27
N PRO A 69 3.76 -19.01 -10.53
CA PRO A 69 5.10 -19.47 -10.85
C PRO A 69 6.14 -18.46 -10.34
N ILE A 70 7.10 -18.92 -9.57
CA ILE A 70 8.23 -18.15 -9.07
C ILE A 70 9.50 -18.74 -9.66
N SER A 71 10.33 -17.87 -10.28
CA SER A 71 11.60 -18.32 -10.83
C SER A 71 12.56 -18.74 -9.72
N ARG A 72 13.44 -19.67 -10.03
CA ARG A 72 14.44 -20.19 -9.10
C ARG A 72 15.30 -19.06 -8.50
N GLU A 73 15.62 -18.03 -9.30
CA GLU A 73 16.41 -16.89 -8.83
C GLU A 73 15.67 -16.04 -7.80
N ALA A 74 14.33 -16.01 -7.86
CA ALA A 74 13.48 -15.27 -6.92
C ALA A 74 13.14 -16.05 -5.66
N LEU A 75 13.53 -17.33 -5.57
CA LEU A 75 13.37 -18.12 -4.35
C LEU A 75 14.28 -17.59 -3.24
N ARG A 76 13.85 -17.76 -2.00
CA ARG A 76 14.70 -17.54 -0.83
C ARG A 76 15.93 -18.47 -0.89
N PRO A 77 17.08 -18.04 -0.36
CA PRO A 77 18.32 -18.84 -0.43
C PRO A 77 18.14 -20.29 0.05
N GLU A 78 17.36 -20.50 1.11
CA GLU A 78 17.11 -21.81 1.72
C GLU A 78 16.37 -22.74 0.77
N LEU A 79 15.44 -22.21 -0.04
CA LEU A 79 14.65 -22.95 -1.02
C LEU A 79 15.39 -23.19 -2.33
N ARG A 80 16.48 -22.44 -2.59
CA ARG A 80 17.32 -22.66 -3.79
C ARG A 80 18.20 -23.89 -3.69
N ILE A 81 18.50 -24.32 -2.47
CA ILE A 81 19.32 -25.51 -2.22
C ILE A 81 18.54 -26.74 -2.71
N GLY A 82 19.10 -27.42 -3.73
CA GLY A 82 18.45 -28.58 -4.35
C GLY A 82 17.36 -28.25 -5.38
N ALA A 83 17.12 -26.98 -5.67
CA ALA A 83 16.19 -26.56 -6.69
C ALA A 83 16.74 -26.86 -8.09
N ILE A 84 16.07 -27.76 -8.84
CA ILE A 84 16.48 -28.25 -10.17
C ILE A 84 15.66 -27.66 -11.32
N HIS A 85 14.46 -27.14 -11.03
CA HIS A 85 13.57 -26.56 -12.02
C HIS A 85 13.77 -25.05 -12.15
N GLU A 86 13.47 -24.49 -13.31
CA GLU A 86 13.53 -23.05 -13.57
C GLU A 86 12.42 -22.29 -12.81
N PHE A 87 11.23 -22.90 -12.69
CA PHE A 87 10.08 -22.33 -12.02
C PHE A 87 9.49 -23.31 -11.01
N TYR A 88 8.91 -22.75 -9.96
CA TYR A 88 8.19 -23.45 -8.91
C TYR A 88 6.84 -22.78 -8.68
N ASP A 89 5.79 -23.58 -8.59
CA ASP A 89 4.45 -23.06 -8.32
C ASP A 89 4.26 -22.89 -6.80
N PHE A 90 3.92 -21.68 -6.42
CA PHE A 90 3.53 -21.33 -5.06
C PHE A 90 2.05 -20.97 -5.01
N VAL A 91 1.41 -21.24 -3.88
CA VAL A 91 0.08 -20.74 -3.66
C VAL A 91 0.17 -19.26 -3.30
N ALA A 92 -0.45 -18.40 -4.10
CA ALA A 92 -0.64 -17.00 -3.81
C ALA A 92 -2.10 -16.78 -3.42
N VAL A 93 -2.32 -15.87 -2.46
CA VAL A 93 -3.65 -15.46 -2.02
C VAL A 93 -3.74 -13.95 -2.17
N ASP A 94 -4.70 -13.51 -2.96
CA ASP A 94 -5.01 -12.10 -3.12
C ASP A 94 -6.16 -11.70 -2.19
N TYR A 95 -5.91 -10.70 -1.37
CA TYR A 95 -6.91 -10.02 -0.55
C TYR A 95 -7.23 -8.67 -1.18
N LYS A 96 -8.50 -8.48 -1.54
CA LYS A 96 -8.97 -7.22 -2.15
C LYS A 96 -9.71 -6.40 -1.11
N PHE A 97 -9.23 -5.17 -0.92
CA PHE A 97 -9.84 -4.20 0.00
C PHE A 97 -10.39 -3.04 -0.79
N LYS A 98 -11.53 -2.53 -0.39
CA LYS A 98 -12.00 -1.23 -0.85
C LYS A 98 -11.20 -0.15 -0.15
N ILE A 99 -10.75 0.85 -0.91
CA ILE A 99 -10.04 2.01 -0.38
C ILE A 99 -10.89 3.24 -0.66
N GLN A 100 -11.01 4.10 0.35
CA GLN A 100 -11.42 5.49 0.17
C GLN A 100 -10.19 6.37 0.37
N GLY A 101 -10.03 7.40 -0.46
CA GLY A 101 -8.91 8.32 -0.37
C GLY A 101 -7.82 8.13 -1.44
N ASP A 102 -6.65 8.67 -1.18
CA ASP A 102 -5.55 8.67 -2.13
C ASP A 102 -4.73 7.38 -2.07
N TYR A 103 -5.06 6.43 -2.96
CA TYR A 103 -4.37 5.15 -3.08
C TYR A 103 -2.88 5.27 -3.40
N THR A 104 -2.40 6.43 -3.86
CA THR A 104 -0.99 6.62 -4.21
C THR A 104 -0.07 6.57 -2.99
N PHE A 105 -0.61 6.70 -1.77
CA PHE A 105 0.14 6.50 -0.53
C PHE A 105 0.74 5.10 -0.41
N PHE A 106 0.07 4.09 -0.94
CA PHE A 106 0.57 2.70 -0.90
C PHE A 106 1.84 2.48 -1.73
N PHE A 107 2.25 3.45 -2.52
CA PHE A 107 3.52 3.39 -3.25
C PHE A 107 4.66 4.08 -2.52
N ASN A 108 4.36 4.90 -1.51
CA ASN A 108 5.39 5.61 -0.77
C ASN A 108 6.05 4.71 0.28
N THR A 109 7.35 4.85 0.45
CA THR A 109 8.10 4.17 1.49
C THR A 109 7.80 4.81 2.85
N PRO A 110 7.40 4.03 3.88
CA PRO A 110 7.23 4.56 5.23
C PRO A 110 8.53 5.14 5.78
N THR A 111 8.42 6.01 6.77
CA THR A 111 9.60 6.56 7.48
C THR A 111 10.26 5.53 8.38
N ASP A 112 9.53 4.51 8.82
CA ASP A 112 10.09 3.41 9.60
C ASP A 112 10.85 2.43 8.68
N THR A 113 12.07 2.08 9.07
CA THR A 113 12.97 1.22 8.29
C THR A 113 12.75 -0.27 8.50
N HIS A 114 11.81 -0.65 9.35
CA HIS A 114 11.58 -2.06 9.75
C HIS A 114 10.45 -2.75 8.99
N TYR A 115 10.02 -2.21 7.86
CA TYR A 115 8.98 -2.83 7.04
C TYR A 115 9.57 -3.75 5.98
N ALA A 116 8.85 -4.83 5.65
CA ALA A 116 9.12 -5.64 4.48
C ALA A 116 8.23 -5.19 3.31
N PRO A 117 8.77 -5.09 2.09
CA PRO A 117 7.95 -4.75 0.92
C PRO A 117 6.84 -5.77 0.73
N ILE A 118 5.59 -5.31 0.66
CA ILE A 118 4.41 -6.16 0.47
C ILE A 118 4.11 -6.24 -1.02
N LYS A 119 3.92 -7.45 -1.54
CA LYS A 119 3.49 -7.65 -2.91
C LYS A 119 2.01 -7.30 -3.05
N GLY A 120 1.67 -6.50 -4.05
CA GLY A 120 0.30 -6.07 -4.24
C GLY A 120 0.14 -4.99 -5.28
N SER A 121 -1.05 -4.45 -5.38
CA SER A 121 -1.39 -3.32 -6.25
C SER A 121 -2.42 -2.42 -5.58
N ALA A 122 -2.35 -1.13 -5.85
CA ALA A 122 -3.35 -0.16 -5.43
C ALA A 122 -3.78 0.69 -6.62
N ASN A 123 -5.07 1.00 -6.70
CA ASN A 123 -5.66 1.88 -7.71
C ASN A 123 -6.97 2.45 -7.17
N ALA A 124 -7.65 3.29 -7.96
CA ALA A 124 -8.91 3.91 -7.57
C ALA A 124 -10.04 2.92 -7.21
N ASN A 125 -9.93 1.65 -7.61
CA ASN A 125 -10.94 0.62 -7.32
C ASN A 125 -10.64 -0.17 -6.04
N GLY A 126 -9.44 -0.03 -5.48
CA GLY A 126 -9.08 -0.69 -4.24
C GLY A 126 -7.61 -1.08 -4.12
N LEU A 127 -7.32 -1.74 -3.02
CA LEU A 127 -6.03 -2.32 -2.67
C LEU A 127 -6.10 -3.84 -2.81
N THR A 128 -5.13 -4.43 -3.47
CA THR A 128 -4.94 -5.88 -3.49
C THR A 128 -3.62 -6.20 -2.81
N LEU A 129 -3.65 -6.98 -1.75
CA LEU A 129 -2.48 -7.56 -1.12
C LEU A 129 -2.30 -8.99 -1.60
N THR A 130 -1.11 -9.35 -2.05
CA THR A 130 -0.77 -10.71 -2.50
C THR A 130 0.15 -11.34 -1.49
N ILE A 131 -0.31 -12.37 -0.81
CA ILE A 131 0.48 -13.18 0.11
C ILE A 131 0.91 -14.45 -0.61
N ILE A 132 2.21 -14.67 -0.66
CA ILE A 132 2.80 -15.87 -1.26
C ILE A 132 3.17 -16.80 -0.12
N THR A 133 2.58 -17.99 -0.12
CA THR A 133 2.87 -19.00 0.88
C THR A 133 4.07 -19.84 0.46
N GLU A 134 4.85 -20.29 1.41
CA GLU A 134 6.01 -21.14 1.17
C GLU A 134 5.63 -22.62 0.88
N TYR A 135 4.36 -22.95 1.02
CA TYR A 135 3.87 -24.33 0.91
C TYR A 135 3.35 -24.64 -0.50
N THR A 136 4.19 -25.31 -1.27
CA THR A 136 3.81 -25.88 -2.57
C THR A 136 3.19 -27.26 -2.39
N ARG A 137 2.21 -27.60 -3.22
CA ARG A 137 1.72 -28.97 -3.54
C ARG A 137 0.53 -29.52 -2.78
N ILE A 138 -0.16 -28.80 -1.93
CA ILE A 138 -1.37 -29.34 -1.32
C ILE A 138 -2.54 -28.46 -1.70
N PRO A 139 -3.66 -29.00 -2.22
CA PRO A 139 -4.87 -28.21 -2.36
C PRO A 139 -5.20 -27.64 -0.97
N LEU A 140 -5.49 -26.34 -0.95
CA LEU A 140 -5.78 -25.61 0.27
C LEU A 140 -6.91 -26.31 1.04
N SER A 141 -6.56 -27.05 2.09
CA SER A 141 -7.55 -27.54 3.04
C SER A 141 -8.18 -26.37 3.78
N ASP A 142 -9.41 -26.53 4.25
CA ASP A 142 -10.07 -25.48 5.00
C ASP A 142 -9.30 -25.12 6.29
N GLU A 143 -8.62 -26.08 6.91
CA GLU A 143 -7.70 -25.86 8.04
C GLU A 143 -6.54 -24.91 7.67
N TRP A 144 -6.03 -25.01 6.46
CA TRP A 144 -4.95 -24.16 6.00
C TRP A 144 -5.43 -22.72 5.72
N LYS A 145 -6.64 -22.57 5.17
CA LYS A 145 -7.28 -21.27 4.98
C LYS A 145 -7.48 -20.55 6.31
N GLU A 146 -7.91 -21.24 7.34
CA GLU A 146 -8.05 -20.67 8.68
C GLU A 146 -6.71 -20.28 9.29
N ARG A 147 -5.66 -21.07 9.14
CA ARG A 147 -4.30 -20.72 9.58
C ARG A 147 -3.78 -19.43 8.92
N VAL A 148 -3.93 -19.32 7.60
CA VAL A 148 -3.53 -18.11 6.87
C VAL A 148 -4.30 -16.89 7.36
N LYS A 149 -5.60 -17.03 7.67
CA LYS A 149 -6.40 -15.94 8.25
C LYS A 149 -5.91 -15.55 9.65
N GLU A 150 -5.47 -16.52 10.45
CA GLU A 150 -4.93 -16.26 11.80
C GLU A 150 -3.56 -15.56 11.72
N ASP A 151 -2.68 -16.01 10.83
CA ASP A 151 -1.36 -15.39 10.62
C ASP A 151 -1.49 -13.93 10.15
N ILE A 152 -2.46 -13.63 9.27
CA ILE A 152 -2.72 -12.26 8.81
C ILE A 152 -3.29 -11.36 9.91
N LYS A 153 -4.06 -11.90 10.85
CA LYS A 153 -4.60 -11.13 11.97
C LYS A 153 -3.54 -10.82 13.04
N SER A 154 -2.43 -11.54 13.02
CA SER A 154 -1.36 -11.39 14.00
C SER A 154 -0.27 -10.41 13.59
N GLU A 155 -0.23 -9.96 12.32
CA GLU A 155 0.63 -8.91 11.79
C GLU A 155 -0.10 -7.55 11.72
#